data_f35c5e27e5a2e86786d1d305866c4c2b
#
_entry.id   f35c5e27e5a2e86786d1d305866c4c2b
#
_cell.length_a   1.000
_cell.length_b   1.000
_cell.length_c   1.000
_cell.angle_alpha   90.00
_cell.angle_beta   90.00
_cell.angle_gamma   90.00
#
_symmetry.space_group_name_H-M   'P 1'
#
loop_
_entity.id
_entity.type
_entity.pdbx_description
1 polymer ?
#
loop_
_entity_poly.entity_id
_entity_poly.type
_entity_poly.pdbx_seq_one_letter_code
_entity_poly.pdbx_strand_id
1 'polypeptide(L)'
;NGLALKGDLACGMFTDGNWQEDFCGTNQVFAKKVMYHSKSLMFRLGNKEKLPLEFEFGLFMATQFGGDQYRKQADGTSQQTIDMPDGLKSYWHALFPTAGGEDTPEGEQVNVEGNMLGSWNFALNYYFGDWKVRATLDHYFEDHSQMFWEYGRWKDGQLGIEVYLPKNKWVSAVLWEGISTKDASGPILYDGFWGSFSDLQMSGGDDYYN
;
A
#
# COMPACT_ATOMS: atom_id res chain seq x y z
N ASN A 1 -18.38 -7.37 25.27
CA ASN A 1 -17.67 -6.11 25.01
C ASN A 1 -17.92 -5.68 23.58
N GLY A 2 -18.29 -4.40 23.37
CA GLY A 2 -18.61 -3.84 22.07
C GLY A 2 -17.42 -3.29 21.28
N LEU A 3 -16.17 -3.46 21.79
CA LEU A 3 -14.94 -2.99 21.16
C LEU A 3 -13.90 -4.11 21.10
N ALA A 4 -13.30 -4.27 19.94
CA ALA A 4 -12.10 -5.10 19.75
C ALA A 4 -11.05 -4.32 18.96
N LEU A 5 -9.79 -4.58 19.28
CA LEU A 5 -8.61 -4.02 18.64
C LEU A 5 -7.70 -5.17 18.18
N LYS A 6 -7.21 -5.09 16.96
CA LYS A 6 -6.18 -5.97 16.41
C LYS A 6 -5.10 -5.13 15.75
N GLY A 7 -3.83 -5.42 16.04
CA GLY A 7 -2.68 -4.81 15.39
C GLY A 7 -1.68 -5.87 14.97
N ASP A 8 -1.02 -5.64 13.86
CA ASP A 8 0.05 -6.48 13.32
C ASP A 8 1.23 -5.59 12.94
N LEU A 9 2.44 -6.10 13.17
CA LEU A 9 3.70 -5.48 12.80
C LEU A 9 4.61 -6.54 12.22
N ALA A 10 5.16 -6.31 11.03
CA ALA A 10 6.10 -7.21 10.40
C ALA A 10 7.29 -6.43 9.82
N CYS A 11 8.48 -7.03 9.92
CA CYS A 11 9.71 -6.53 9.34
C CYS A 11 10.46 -7.68 8.68
N GLY A 12 11.17 -7.38 7.60
CA GLY A 12 11.95 -8.38 6.88
C GLY A 12 12.90 -7.74 5.89
N MET A 13 13.57 -8.58 5.15
CA MET A 13 14.45 -8.20 4.05
C MET A 13 14.09 -9.07 2.84
N PHE A 14 14.00 -8.45 1.68
CA PHE A 14 13.78 -9.18 0.44
C PHE A 14 15.03 -9.94 0.03
N THR A 15 14.86 -11.21 -0.31
CA THR A 15 15.92 -12.07 -0.81
C THR A 15 15.45 -12.75 -2.10
N ASP A 16 16.27 -12.75 -3.11
CA ASP A 16 15.94 -13.29 -4.44
C ASP A 16 16.88 -14.43 -4.89
N GLY A 17 17.81 -14.85 -4.02
CA GLY A 17 18.81 -15.86 -4.36
C GLY A 17 19.74 -15.46 -5.50
N ASN A 18 20.00 -14.15 -5.68
CA ASN A 18 20.75 -13.52 -6.78
C ASN A 18 20.02 -13.52 -8.14
N TRP A 19 18.75 -13.84 -8.18
CA TRP A 19 18.02 -13.89 -9.44
C TRP A 19 18.11 -12.57 -10.22
N GLN A 20 17.95 -11.43 -9.54
CA GLN A 20 18.05 -10.12 -10.21
C GLN A 20 19.45 -9.90 -10.81
N GLU A 21 20.53 -10.22 -10.08
CA GLU A 21 21.89 -10.10 -10.58
C GLU A 21 22.18 -11.02 -11.77
N ASP A 22 21.71 -12.27 -11.70
CA ASP A 22 21.96 -13.28 -12.72
C ASP A 22 21.27 -12.94 -14.04
N PHE A 23 20.04 -12.40 -13.98
CA PHE A 23 19.23 -12.08 -15.14
C PHE A 23 19.26 -10.59 -15.56
N CYS A 24 19.90 -9.72 -14.79
CA CYS A 24 20.07 -8.32 -15.13
C CYS A 24 20.95 -8.18 -16.38
N GLY A 25 20.48 -7.40 -17.35
CA GLY A 25 21.20 -7.09 -18.57
C GLY A 25 22.36 -6.10 -18.32
N THR A 26 23.32 -6.06 -19.25
CA THR A 26 24.42 -5.12 -19.23
C THR A 26 23.93 -3.68 -19.14
N ASN A 27 24.53 -2.87 -18.27
CA ASN A 27 24.16 -1.49 -17.95
C ASN A 27 22.79 -1.31 -17.27
N GLN A 28 22.07 -2.37 -16.98
CA GLN A 28 20.85 -2.31 -16.19
C GLN A 28 21.16 -2.27 -14.69
N VAL A 29 20.21 -1.81 -13.91
CA VAL A 29 20.31 -1.72 -12.44
C VAL A 29 19.43 -2.76 -11.78
N PHE A 30 19.84 -3.21 -10.59
CA PHE A 30 19.07 -4.08 -9.72
C PHE A 30 19.34 -3.73 -8.25
N ALA A 31 18.47 -4.17 -7.35
CA ALA A 31 18.58 -3.88 -5.93
C ALA A 31 18.84 -5.15 -5.10
N LYS A 32 19.61 -5.00 -4.03
CA LYS A 32 19.83 -6.04 -3.02
C LYS A 32 19.57 -5.50 -1.63
N LYS A 33 19.27 -6.39 -0.68
CA LYS A 33 19.07 -6.09 0.73
C LYS A 33 17.96 -5.06 1.03
N VAL A 34 17.00 -4.91 0.14
CA VAL A 34 15.87 -4.02 0.37
C VAL A 34 15.09 -4.51 1.58
N MET A 35 14.86 -3.61 2.52
CA MET A 35 14.11 -3.88 3.74
C MET A 35 12.61 -3.73 3.50
N TYR A 36 11.83 -4.44 4.27
CA TYR A 36 10.38 -4.41 4.27
C TYR A 36 9.84 -4.17 5.67
N HIS A 37 8.87 -3.28 5.77
CA HIS A 37 8.09 -3.07 6.96
C HIS A 37 6.62 -3.03 6.62
N SER A 38 5.79 -3.69 7.43
CA SER A 38 4.34 -3.49 7.36
C SER A 38 3.73 -3.37 8.74
N LYS A 39 2.63 -2.64 8.81
CA LYS A 39 1.86 -2.41 10.02
C LYS A 39 0.38 -2.36 9.71
N SER A 40 -0.44 -2.85 10.63
CA SER A 40 -1.87 -2.68 10.58
C SER A 40 -2.47 -2.40 11.94
N LEU A 41 -3.55 -1.66 11.96
CA LEU A 41 -4.35 -1.42 13.14
C LEU A 41 -5.83 -1.44 12.75
N MET A 42 -6.58 -2.39 13.33
CA MET A 42 -7.98 -2.63 13.02
C MET A 42 -8.82 -2.49 14.28
N PHE A 43 -9.88 -1.72 14.19
CA PHE A 43 -10.90 -1.55 15.23
C PHE A 43 -12.18 -2.23 14.79
N ARG A 44 -12.86 -2.87 15.72
CA ARG A 44 -14.21 -3.38 15.52
C ARG A 44 -15.10 -2.86 16.66
N LEU A 45 -16.21 -2.22 16.25
CA LEU A 45 -17.22 -1.66 17.13
C LEU A 45 -18.54 -2.37 16.90
N GLY A 46 -19.19 -2.83 17.92
CA GLY A 46 -20.50 -3.45 17.84
C GLY A 46 -20.71 -4.53 18.89
N ASN A 47 -21.96 -4.87 19.09
CA ASN A 47 -22.37 -5.97 19.94
C ASN A 47 -23.63 -6.60 19.33
N LYS A 48 -23.45 -7.67 18.60
CA LYS A 48 -24.52 -8.38 17.89
C LYS A 48 -25.66 -8.90 18.78
N GLU A 49 -25.43 -9.00 20.10
CA GLU A 49 -26.47 -9.39 21.06
C GLU A 49 -27.43 -8.23 21.36
N LYS A 50 -26.96 -6.97 21.25
CA LYS A 50 -27.74 -5.77 21.51
C LYS A 50 -28.25 -5.13 20.22
N LEU A 51 -27.42 -5.09 19.20
CA LEU A 51 -27.72 -4.53 17.88
C LEU A 51 -27.07 -5.44 16.84
N PRO A 52 -27.80 -5.94 15.83
CA PRO A 52 -27.26 -6.87 14.84
C PRO A 52 -26.32 -6.18 13.83
N LEU A 53 -25.53 -5.20 14.29
CA LEU A 53 -24.58 -4.43 13.50
C LEU A 53 -23.20 -4.43 14.16
N GLU A 54 -22.17 -4.62 13.34
CA GLU A 54 -20.77 -4.39 13.73
C GLU A 54 -20.09 -3.57 12.64
N PHE A 55 -19.39 -2.54 13.04
CA PHE A 55 -18.53 -1.71 12.17
C PHE A 55 -17.06 -2.06 12.39
N GLU A 56 -16.31 -2.20 11.31
CA GLU A 56 -14.87 -2.37 11.33
C GLU A 56 -14.23 -1.20 10.58
N PHE A 57 -13.13 -0.73 11.11
CA PHE A 57 -12.32 0.34 10.54
C PHE A 57 -10.85 0.03 10.78
N GLY A 58 -10.02 0.22 9.78
CA GLY A 58 -8.59 -0.04 9.93
C GLY A 58 -7.72 0.68 8.93
N LEU A 59 -6.44 0.65 9.24
CA LEU A 59 -5.34 1.13 8.39
C LEU A 59 -4.33 0.02 8.24
N PHE A 60 -3.95 -0.27 7.00
CA PHE A 60 -2.81 -1.10 6.66
C PHE A 60 -1.80 -0.25 5.90
N MET A 61 -0.51 -0.44 6.19
CA MET A 61 0.59 0.21 5.48
C MET A 61 1.74 -0.76 5.30
N ALA A 62 2.37 -0.72 4.14
CA ALA A 62 3.58 -1.46 3.83
C ALA A 62 4.59 -0.51 3.18
N THR A 63 5.86 -0.64 3.54
CA THR A 63 6.93 0.23 3.08
C THR A 63 8.16 -0.60 2.72
N GLN A 64 8.80 -0.28 1.61
CA GLN A 64 10.14 -0.72 1.26
C GLN A 64 11.11 0.42 1.58
N PHE A 65 12.27 0.10 2.14
CA PHE A 65 13.28 1.10 2.47
C PHE A 65 14.68 0.47 2.50
N GLY A 66 15.71 1.31 2.49
CA GLY A 66 17.11 0.84 2.49
C GLY A 66 17.46 0.03 1.26
N GLY A 67 18.53 -0.72 1.36
CA GLY A 67 19.07 -1.56 0.29
C GLY A 67 20.17 -0.90 -0.53
N ASP A 68 20.80 -1.69 -1.35
CA ASP A 68 21.90 -1.28 -2.21
C ASP A 68 21.45 -1.36 -3.67
N GLN A 69 21.70 -0.33 -4.47
CA GLN A 69 21.53 -0.40 -5.92
C GLN A 69 22.87 -0.77 -6.58
N TYR A 70 22.81 -1.73 -7.48
CA TYR A 70 23.96 -2.18 -8.28
C TYR A 70 23.69 -1.97 -9.76
N ARG A 71 24.75 -1.72 -10.52
CA ARG A 71 24.73 -1.71 -11.99
C ARG A 71 25.58 -2.84 -12.55
N LYS A 72 25.02 -3.63 -13.47
CA LYS A 72 25.74 -4.68 -14.20
C LYS A 72 26.67 -4.04 -15.21
N GLN A 73 27.96 -4.32 -15.11
CA GLN A 73 28.98 -3.81 -16.03
C GLN A 73 29.09 -4.70 -17.28
N ALA A 74 29.77 -4.18 -18.32
CA ALA A 74 29.98 -4.90 -19.58
C ALA A 74 30.85 -6.15 -19.41
N ASP A 75 31.72 -6.17 -18.41
CA ASP A 75 32.59 -7.31 -18.05
C ASP A 75 31.88 -8.39 -17.20
N GLY A 76 30.56 -8.19 -16.93
CA GLY A 76 29.76 -9.09 -16.12
C GLY A 76 29.85 -8.85 -14.61
N THR A 77 30.69 -7.91 -14.15
CA THR A 77 30.75 -7.53 -12.73
C THR A 77 29.59 -6.63 -12.33
N SER A 78 29.32 -6.53 -11.03
CA SER A 78 28.28 -5.66 -10.48
C SER A 78 28.93 -4.57 -9.63
N GLN A 79 28.68 -3.31 -9.96
CA GLN A 79 29.17 -2.15 -9.23
C GLN A 79 28.05 -1.52 -8.43
N GLN A 80 28.25 -1.32 -7.13
CA GLN A 80 27.33 -0.58 -6.28
C GLN A 80 27.28 0.89 -6.73
N THR A 81 26.09 1.40 -6.96
CA THR A 81 25.87 2.78 -7.43
C THR A 81 25.21 3.65 -6.37
N ILE A 82 24.35 3.07 -5.55
CA ILE A 82 23.67 3.76 -4.45
C ILE A 82 23.66 2.84 -3.23
N ASP A 83 23.91 3.44 -2.08
CA ASP A 83 23.78 2.84 -0.76
C ASP A 83 22.66 3.62 -0.04
N MET A 84 21.50 2.98 0.09
CA MET A 84 20.36 3.63 0.74
C MET A 84 20.46 3.45 2.25
N PRO A 85 20.08 4.49 3.02
CA PRO A 85 20.08 4.39 4.49
C PRO A 85 19.22 3.23 4.98
N ASP A 86 19.78 2.32 5.77
CA ASP A 86 19.12 1.15 6.34
C ASP A 86 19.16 1.13 7.88
N GLY A 87 19.55 2.25 8.48
CA GLY A 87 19.72 2.39 9.92
C GLY A 87 18.42 2.53 10.71
N LEU A 88 18.54 2.67 12.03
CA LEU A 88 17.38 2.87 12.91
C LEU A 88 16.54 4.10 12.56
N LYS A 89 17.15 5.14 11.99
CA LYS A 89 16.46 6.35 11.54
C LYS A 89 15.50 6.00 10.39
N SER A 90 15.98 5.28 9.37
CA SER A 90 15.17 4.83 8.23
C SER A 90 14.05 3.88 8.67
N TYR A 91 14.32 3.01 9.64
CA TYR A 91 13.27 2.19 10.25
C TYR A 91 12.17 3.02 10.91
N TRP A 92 12.54 4.11 11.62
CA TRP A 92 11.56 5.01 12.22
C TRP A 92 10.76 5.79 11.16
N HIS A 93 11.39 6.20 10.06
CA HIS A 93 10.68 6.83 8.93
C HIS A 93 9.73 5.84 8.25
N ALA A 94 10.12 4.58 8.09
CA ALA A 94 9.23 3.53 7.59
C ALA A 94 8.06 3.24 8.56
N LEU A 95 8.30 3.30 9.88
CA LEU A 95 7.27 3.10 10.89
C LEU A 95 6.28 4.28 10.95
N PHE A 96 6.78 5.51 10.88
CA PHE A 96 5.99 6.74 10.84
C PHE A 96 6.29 7.43 9.53
N PRO A 97 5.34 7.45 8.55
CA PRO A 97 5.57 8.04 7.24
C PRO A 97 6.03 9.49 7.37
N THR A 98 7.29 9.75 7.09
CA THR A 98 7.92 11.06 7.12
C THR A 98 8.76 11.23 5.86
N ALA A 99 8.91 12.45 5.38
CA ALA A 99 9.76 12.74 4.24
C ALA A 99 11.21 12.30 4.52
N GLY A 100 11.90 11.87 3.47
CA GLY A 100 13.31 11.53 3.51
C GLY A 100 14.19 12.71 3.92
N GLY A 101 15.40 12.43 4.42
CA GLY A 101 16.39 13.42 4.79
C GLY A 101 17.36 13.77 3.64
N GLU A 102 18.32 14.64 3.93
CA GLU A 102 19.37 15.05 2.96
C GLU A 102 20.28 13.87 2.51
N ASP A 103 20.25 12.77 3.24
CA ASP A 103 20.97 11.53 3.00
C ASP A 103 20.24 10.57 2.02
N THR A 104 19.02 10.89 1.60
CA THR A 104 18.23 10.12 0.63
C THR A 104 18.28 10.74 -0.77
N PRO A 105 18.03 9.99 -1.86
CA PRO A 105 17.91 10.53 -3.22
C PRO A 105 16.86 11.65 -3.31
N GLU A 106 17.02 12.57 -4.25
CA GLU A 106 16.15 13.77 -4.37
C GLU A 106 14.66 13.43 -4.42
N GLY A 107 14.24 12.37 -5.09
CA GLY A 107 12.85 11.92 -5.15
C GLY A 107 12.28 11.50 -3.79
N GLU A 108 13.12 10.95 -2.92
CA GLU A 108 12.77 10.49 -1.58
C GLU A 108 12.81 11.61 -0.53
N GLN A 109 13.47 12.73 -0.83
CA GLN A 109 13.51 13.91 0.06
C GLN A 109 12.17 14.65 0.09
N VAL A 110 11.43 14.57 -0.99
CA VAL A 110 10.13 15.27 -1.14
C VAL A 110 8.99 14.36 -0.71
N ASN A 111 9.13 13.05 -0.95
CA ASN A 111 8.16 12.04 -0.63
C ASN A 111 8.51 11.31 0.69
N VAL A 112 7.69 10.37 1.08
CA VAL A 112 7.99 9.47 2.21
C VAL A 112 9.22 8.64 1.87
N GLU A 113 10.18 8.55 2.79
CA GLU A 113 11.36 7.69 2.62
C GLU A 113 10.93 6.25 2.37
N GLY A 114 11.30 5.72 1.20
CA GLY A 114 10.86 4.43 0.71
C GLY A 114 9.48 4.46 0.06
N ASN A 115 9.21 3.49 -0.78
CA ASN A 115 7.92 3.33 -1.44
C ASN A 115 6.89 2.81 -0.46
N MET A 116 5.85 3.60 -0.17
CA MET A 116 4.80 3.28 0.79
C MET A 116 3.48 3.01 0.07
N LEU A 117 2.91 1.85 0.34
CA LEU A 117 1.57 1.48 -0.07
C LEU A 117 0.68 1.28 1.15
N GLY A 118 -0.58 1.62 1.04
CA GLY A 118 -1.50 1.39 2.13
C GLY A 118 -2.96 1.31 1.72
N SER A 119 -3.79 1.05 2.71
CA SER A 119 -5.24 1.08 2.53
C SER A 119 -5.96 1.46 3.82
N TRP A 120 -6.99 2.29 3.68
CA TRP A 120 -8.05 2.42 4.66
C TRP A 120 -9.08 1.35 4.40
N ASN A 121 -9.43 0.59 5.42
CA ASN A 121 -10.35 -0.53 5.33
C ASN A 121 -11.57 -0.27 6.21
N PHE A 122 -12.75 -0.37 5.62
CA PHE A 122 -14.03 -0.23 6.30
C PHE A 122 -14.89 -1.44 6.05
N ALA A 123 -15.61 -1.90 7.05
CA ALA A 123 -16.62 -2.91 6.86
C ALA A 123 -17.82 -2.71 7.78
N LEU A 124 -18.99 -3.01 7.25
CA LEU A 124 -20.25 -3.05 7.99
C LEU A 124 -20.79 -4.47 7.91
N ASN A 125 -20.94 -5.11 9.06
CA ASN A 125 -21.54 -6.43 9.19
C ASN A 125 -22.96 -6.29 9.75
N TYR A 126 -23.93 -6.92 9.08
CA TYR A 126 -25.31 -7.03 9.53
C TYR A 126 -25.67 -8.49 9.71
N TYR A 127 -26.26 -8.82 10.85
CA TYR A 127 -26.64 -10.17 11.23
C TYR A 127 -28.16 -10.30 11.31
N PHE A 128 -28.73 -11.31 10.68
CA PHE A 128 -30.17 -11.59 10.76
C PHE A 128 -30.42 -13.11 10.70
N GLY A 129 -30.88 -13.67 11.80
CA GLY A 129 -30.96 -15.13 11.95
C GLY A 129 -29.59 -15.76 11.76
N ASP A 130 -29.50 -16.77 10.90
CA ASP A 130 -28.26 -17.45 10.57
C ASP A 130 -27.50 -16.83 9.38
N TRP A 131 -27.96 -15.69 8.89
CA TRP A 131 -27.31 -14.95 7.80
C TRP A 131 -26.41 -13.85 8.32
N LYS A 132 -25.37 -13.55 7.57
CA LYS A 132 -24.57 -12.32 7.75
C LYS A 132 -24.35 -11.68 6.38
N VAL A 133 -24.59 -10.38 6.29
CA VAL A 133 -24.17 -9.56 5.16
C VAL A 133 -23.04 -8.67 5.62
N ARG A 134 -21.96 -8.65 4.84
CA ARG A 134 -20.80 -7.78 5.04
C ARG A 134 -20.64 -6.89 3.81
N ALA A 135 -20.67 -5.58 4.01
CA ALA A 135 -20.29 -4.59 3.02
C ALA A 135 -18.89 -4.08 3.36
N THR A 136 -17.99 -4.00 2.39
CA THR A 136 -16.62 -3.51 2.55
C THR A 136 -16.34 -2.35 1.63
N LEU A 137 -15.48 -1.45 2.09
CA LEU A 137 -14.88 -0.38 1.30
C LEU A 137 -13.40 -0.32 1.66
N ASP A 138 -12.54 -0.53 0.67
CA ASP A 138 -11.10 -0.39 0.80
C ASP A 138 -10.63 0.76 -0.10
N HIS A 139 -10.03 1.78 0.52
CA HIS A 139 -9.42 2.90 -0.19
C HIS A 139 -7.91 2.70 -0.18
N TYR A 140 -7.36 2.44 -1.35
CA TYR A 140 -5.92 2.26 -1.55
C TYR A 140 -5.24 3.61 -1.72
N PHE A 141 -4.04 3.72 -1.23
CA PHE A 141 -3.20 4.88 -1.40
C PHE A 141 -1.73 4.49 -1.56
N GLU A 142 -1.06 5.24 -2.37
CA GLU A 142 0.38 5.39 -2.45
C GLU A 142 0.65 6.84 -2.08
N ASP A 143 1.57 7.11 -1.20
CA ASP A 143 1.86 8.44 -0.69
C ASP A 143 0.80 9.13 0.18
N HIS A 144 1.23 10.27 0.72
CA HIS A 144 0.49 11.06 1.68
C HIS A 144 -0.79 11.70 1.10
N SER A 145 -0.72 12.19 -0.14
CA SER A 145 -1.83 12.88 -0.78
C SER A 145 -3.05 12.00 -0.97
N GLN A 146 -2.84 10.78 -1.41
CA GLN A 146 -3.90 9.78 -1.56
C GLN A 146 -4.40 9.27 -0.20
N MET A 147 -3.52 9.14 0.80
CA MET A 147 -3.87 8.73 2.15
C MET A 147 -4.95 9.63 2.77
N PHE A 148 -4.93 10.93 2.49
CA PHE A 148 -5.88 11.92 3.01
C PHE A 148 -7.00 12.29 2.03
N TRP A 149 -7.26 11.45 1.02
CA TRP A 149 -8.38 11.57 0.11
C TRP A 149 -8.30 12.82 -0.79
N GLU A 150 -7.13 13.33 -1.06
CA GLU A 150 -6.93 14.45 -1.97
C GLU A 150 -7.29 14.07 -3.41
N TYR A 151 -6.88 12.87 -3.82
CA TYR A 151 -7.18 12.28 -5.11
C TYR A 151 -8.07 11.04 -4.95
N GLY A 152 -8.74 10.64 -6.03
CA GLY A 152 -9.64 9.48 -6.04
C GLY A 152 -10.87 9.64 -5.16
N ARG A 153 -10.74 10.28 -4.03
CA ARG A 153 -11.79 10.48 -3.03
C ARG A 153 -12.52 9.17 -2.75
N TRP A 154 -13.86 9.23 -2.67
CA TRP A 154 -14.70 8.05 -2.48
C TRP A 154 -15.01 7.28 -3.77
N LYS A 155 -14.58 7.78 -4.94
CA LYS A 155 -14.84 7.15 -6.24
C LYS A 155 -13.91 5.98 -6.52
N ASP A 156 -12.69 6.03 -5.98
CA ASP A 156 -11.68 5.00 -6.14
C ASP A 156 -11.56 4.14 -4.90
N GLY A 157 -11.23 2.91 -5.12
CA GLY A 157 -11.14 1.87 -4.11
C GLY A 157 -11.84 0.60 -4.54
N GLN A 158 -11.98 -0.31 -3.61
CA GLN A 158 -12.67 -1.58 -3.78
C GLN A 158 -13.92 -1.60 -2.92
N LEU A 159 -15.06 -1.85 -3.55
CA LEU A 159 -16.32 -2.12 -2.88
C LEU A 159 -16.60 -3.62 -2.92
N GLY A 160 -16.98 -4.18 -1.79
CA GLY A 160 -17.36 -5.58 -1.68
C GLY A 160 -18.70 -5.77 -0.97
N ILE A 161 -19.45 -6.77 -1.40
CA ILE A 161 -20.65 -7.28 -0.69
C ILE A 161 -20.48 -8.79 -0.56
N GLU A 162 -20.45 -9.27 0.67
CA GLU A 162 -20.34 -10.67 0.99
C GLU A 162 -21.58 -11.12 1.77
N VAL A 163 -22.23 -12.17 1.30
CA VAL A 163 -23.40 -12.76 1.93
C VAL A 163 -23.04 -14.14 2.45
N TYR A 164 -22.99 -14.30 3.74
CA TYR A 164 -22.83 -15.58 4.42
C TYR A 164 -24.17 -16.26 4.57
N LEU A 165 -24.25 -17.48 4.08
CA LEU A 165 -25.43 -18.30 4.06
C LEU A 165 -25.54 -19.14 5.33
N PRO A 166 -26.75 -19.51 5.77
CA PRO A 166 -26.92 -20.53 6.79
C PRO A 166 -26.16 -21.80 6.44
N LYS A 167 -25.74 -22.54 7.46
CA LYS A 167 -25.00 -23.79 7.27
C LYS A 167 -25.69 -24.73 6.30
N ASN A 168 -25.01 -25.01 5.19
CA ASN A 168 -25.46 -25.94 4.16
C ASN A 168 -24.27 -26.73 3.59
N LYS A 169 -24.54 -27.66 2.65
CA LYS A 169 -23.52 -28.57 2.11
C LYS A 169 -22.73 -28.00 0.94
N TRP A 170 -23.17 -26.89 0.34
CA TRP A 170 -22.70 -26.49 -1.00
C TRP A 170 -21.98 -25.17 -1.02
N VAL A 171 -22.57 -24.11 -0.46
CA VAL A 171 -22.07 -22.73 -0.56
C VAL A 171 -22.13 -22.08 0.82
N SER A 172 -20.99 -21.66 1.36
CA SER A 172 -20.92 -20.98 2.65
C SER A 172 -21.08 -19.46 2.54
N ALA A 173 -20.63 -18.87 1.45
CA ALA A 173 -20.76 -17.45 1.19
C ALA A 173 -20.76 -17.16 -0.31
N VAL A 174 -21.29 -16.00 -0.68
CA VAL A 174 -21.21 -15.41 -2.02
C VAL A 174 -20.59 -14.03 -1.86
N LEU A 175 -19.56 -13.74 -2.65
CA LEU A 175 -18.84 -12.47 -2.67
C LEU A 175 -19.02 -11.81 -4.05
N TRP A 176 -19.31 -10.53 -4.04
CA TRP A 176 -19.18 -9.64 -5.18
C TRP A 176 -18.23 -8.49 -4.83
N GLU A 177 -17.32 -8.17 -5.74
CA GLU A 177 -16.37 -7.06 -5.59
C GLU A 177 -16.28 -6.25 -6.87
N GLY A 178 -16.06 -4.96 -6.71
CA GLY A 178 -15.79 -4.02 -7.79
C GLY A 178 -14.68 -3.07 -7.39
N ILE A 179 -13.73 -2.83 -8.28
CA ILE A 179 -12.59 -1.93 -8.07
C ILE A 179 -12.64 -0.78 -9.08
N SER A 180 -12.28 0.41 -8.64
CA SER A 180 -12.03 1.60 -9.46
C SER A 180 -10.75 2.27 -9.00
N THR A 181 -9.91 2.69 -9.96
CA THR A 181 -8.64 3.39 -9.72
C THR A 181 -8.45 4.59 -10.67
N LYS A 182 -9.54 5.07 -11.26
CA LYS A 182 -9.50 6.07 -12.35
C LYS A 182 -9.03 7.45 -11.94
N ASP A 183 -9.30 7.83 -10.70
CA ASP A 183 -9.00 9.18 -10.20
C ASP A 183 -7.85 9.15 -9.15
N ALA A 184 -7.23 7.99 -8.90
CA ALA A 184 -6.31 7.77 -7.79
C ALA A 184 -5.04 8.62 -7.89
N SER A 185 -4.47 8.76 -9.09
CA SER A 185 -3.25 9.54 -9.33
C SER A 185 -3.48 11.04 -9.57
N GLY A 186 -4.74 11.48 -9.51
CA GLY A 186 -5.09 12.89 -9.68
C GLY A 186 -5.14 13.36 -11.14
N PRO A 187 -5.41 14.66 -11.35
CA PRO A 187 -5.65 15.21 -12.69
C PRO A 187 -4.40 15.66 -13.44
N ILE A 188 -3.24 15.71 -12.78
CA ILE A 188 -1.98 16.25 -13.33
C ILE A 188 -0.85 15.33 -12.91
N LEU A 189 0.06 15.03 -13.84
CA LEU A 189 1.34 14.39 -13.53
C LEU A 189 2.22 15.40 -12.80
N TYR A 190 2.42 15.23 -11.50
CA TYR A 190 2.99 16.26 -10.66
C TYR A 190 4.38 15.93 -10.14
N ASP A 191 4.72 14.68 -9.91
CA ASP A 191 5.85 14.26 -9.08
C ASP A 191 7.21 14.66 -9.64
N GLY A 192 7.65 15.85 -9.29
CA GLY A 192 9.04 16.30 -9.44
C GLY A 192 9.51 16.60 -10.86
N PHE A 193 8.68 16.48 -11.88
CA PHE A 193 9.03 16.86 -13.26
C PHE A 193 8.90 18.37 -13.50
N TRP A 194 9.65 19.11 -12.75
CA TRP A 194 9.68 20.57 -12.84
C TRP A 194 10.06 21.04 -14.25
N GLY A 195 9.16 21.73 -14.90
CA GLY A 195 9.40 22.49 -16.11
C GLY A 195 9.22 21.76 -17.45
N SER A 196 9.22 20.44 -17.51
CA SER A 196 9.06 19.71 -18.78
C SER A 196 7.62 19.25 -19.05
N PHE A 197 6.81 19.10 -18.03
CA PHE A 197 5.45 18.56 -18.10
C PHE A 197 4.39 19.43 -17.41
N SER A 198 4.75 20.65 -16.98
CA SER A 198 3.86 21.56 -16.26
C SER A 198 2.56 21.90 -17.00
N ASP A 199 2.57 21.76 -18.32
CA ASP A 199 1.43 22.06 -19.19
C ASP A 199 0.68 20.80 -19.67
N LEU A 200 1.16 19.60 -19.30
CA LEU A 200 0.52 18.34 -19.64
C LEU A 200 -0.47 17.98 -18.53
N GLN A 201 -1.72 18.35 -18.77
CA GLN A 201 -2.81 17.84 -17.96
C GLN A 201 -3.11 16.40 -18.39
N MET A 202 -2.90 15.46 -17.47
CA MET A 202 -3.24 14.06 -17.66
C MET A 202 -4.57 13.74 -16.96
N SER A 203 -5.31 12.79 -17.47
CA SER A 203 -6.48 12.30 -16.79
C SER A 203 -6.08 11.52 -15.53
N GLY A 204 -6.93 11.54 -14.52
CA GLY A 204 -6.69 10.74 -13.32
C GLY A 204 -6.51 9.27 -13.68
N GLY A 205 -5.60 8.58 -13.02
CA GLY A 205 -5.25 7.21 -13.29
C GLY A 205 -4.17 7.00 -14.35
N ASP A 206 -3.64 8.06 -14.96
CA ASP A 206 -2.61 7.92 -16.00
C ASP A 206 -1.22 7.66 -15.45
N ASP A 207 -1.01 7.84 -14.15
CA ASP A 207 0.30 7.78 -13.54
C ASP A 207 0.64 6.38 -13.01
N TYR A 208 -0.17 5.81 -12.14
CA TYR A 208 0.17 4.58 -11.43
C TYR A 208 -0.70 3.37 -11.79
N TYR A 209 -1.92 3.57 -12.29
CA TYR A 209 -2.92 2.49 -12.37
C TYR A 209 -3.56 2.32 -13.74
N ASN A 210 -2.92 2.78 -14.79
CA ASN A 210 -3.37 2.57 -16.17
C ASN A 210 -2.86 1.29 -16.78
#